data_6118d94dc57f3c80d2064af204b2994b
#
_entry.id   6118d94dc57f3c80d2064af204b2994b
#
_cell.length_a   1.000
_cell.length_b   1.000
_cell.length_c   1.000
_cell.angle_alpha   90.00
_cell.angle_beta   90.00
_cell.angle_gamma   90.00
#
_symmetry.space_group_name_H-M   'P 1'
#
loop_
_entity.id
_entity.type
_entity.pdbx_description
1 polymer ?
#
loop_
_entity_poly.entity_id
_entity_poly.type
_entity_poly.pdbx_seq_one_letter_code
_entity_poly.pdbx_strand_id
1 'polypeptide(L)'
;MRHLQDLTRGLLSQNIHGLTFHFEPRYRDELAALVRQFIIAPEQHATLDVPEPNRGVFLLEGERKWVLKYNRLPHWKKQLQNYLGLKRVSGLHDLTNEFINLSAVSSRSINVPRVAGFGYRARFPFIKEEYLLLGFFDQHCSVDDRLIACPEDSRNLLPQVFRLFEQMLSEGYVHMDPHPKNILIGPDGSLRLIDFECCAHSVIDHDFSLGFLMGYFYHYWIKRFIALEDYRTLCERYLRDEQPNLERAVFDPVFERFLTKKVSRTTRYSILTSARHQAKFRRAPDTHP
;
A
#
# COMPACT_ATOMS: atom_id res chain seq x y z
N MET A 1 20.84 -6.69 6.90
CA MET A 1 21.67 -6.00 5.86
C MET A 1 21.90 -6.81 4.59
N ARG A 2 22.21 -8.12 4.63
CA ARG A 2 22.30 -8.94 3.39
C ARG A 2 21.07 -8.82 2.48
N HIS A 3 19.88 -8.82 3.06
CA HIS A 3 18.63 -8.68 2.31
C HIS A 3 18.46 -7.31 1.63
N LEU A 4 18.93 -6.22 2.23
CA LEU A 4 18.94 -4.90 1.58
C LEU A 4 19.93 -4.85 0.39
N GLN A 5 21.08 -5.52 0.48
CA GLN A 5 22.02 -5.60 -0.62
C GLN A 5 21.44 -6.33 -1.84
N ASP A 6 20.65 -7.40 -1.61
CA ASP A 6 19.97 -8.10 -2.71
C ASP A 6 18.86 -7.23 -3.34
N LEU A 7 18.11 -6.49 -2.53
CA LEU A 7 17.04 -5.62 -2.99
C LEU A 7 17.54 -4.37 -3.73
N THR A 8 18.71 -3.87 -3.39
CA THR A 8 19.32 -2.71 -4.05
C THR A 8 20.23 -3.09 -5.22
N ARG A 9 20.25 -4.39 -5.61
CA ARG A 9 20.99 -4.85 -6.77
C ARG A 9 20.49 -4.16 -8.04
N GLY A 10 21.42 -3.54 -8.79
CA GLY A 10 21.10 -2.75 -9.98
C GLY A 10 20.83 -1.27 -9.72
N LEU A 11 20.72 -0.85 -8.46
CA LEU A 11 20.68 0.56 -8.08
C LEU A 11 22.11 1.09 -7.86
N LEU A 12 22.36 2.36 -8.17
CA LEU A 12 23.64 3.03 -7.95
C LEU A 12 23.70 3.62 -6.55
N SER A 13 24.70 3.19 -5.78
CA SER A 13 24.92 3.68 -4.42
C SER A 13 25.65 5.00 -4.39
N GLN A 14 25.22 5.92 -3.51
CA GLN A 14 25.85 7.21 -3.27
C GLN A 14 25.74 7.61 -1.80
N ASN A 15 26.82 8.15 -1.22
CA ASN A 15 26.77 8.77 0.11
C ASN A 15 26.40 10.25 -0.02
N ILE A 16 25.39 10.67 0.74
CA ILE A 16 24.93 12.07 0.81
C ILE A 16 24.79 12.44 2.30
N HIS A 17 25.63 13.30 2.81
CA HIS A 17 25.63 13.77 4.22
C HIS A 17 25.58 12.62 5.25
N GLY A 18 26.34 11.54 5.01
CA GLY A 18 26.42 10.38 5.91
C GLY A 18 25.20 9.44 5.83
N LEU A 19 24.37 9.63 4.83
CA LEU A 19 23.28 8.73 4.44
C LEU A 19 23.70 7.93 3.21
N THR A 20 23.38 6.65 3.18
CA THR A 20 23.57 5.80 2.01
C THR A 20 22.29 5.77 1.21
N PHE A 21 22.32 6.27 -0.02
CA PHE A 21 21.23 6.19 -0.98
C PHE A 21 21.55 5.23 -2.11
N HIS A 22 20.52 4.56 -2.63
CA HIS A 22 20.55 3.70 -3.80
C HIS A 22 19.51 4.22 -4.78
N PHE A 23 19.95 4.67 -5.96
CA PHE A 23 19.08 5.29 -6.96
C PHE A 23 18.96 4.41 -8.20
N GLU A 24 17.81 4.44 -8.83
CA GLU A 24 17.65 3.93 -10.20
C GLU A 24 18.64 4.68 -11.10
N PRO A 25 19.50 3.98 -11.91
CA PRO A 25 20.58 4.61 -12.68
C PRO A 25 20.13 5.79 -13.54
N ARG A 26 18.97 5.67 -14.14
CA ARG A 26 18.36 6.68 -15.03
C ARG A 26 18.11 8.03 -14.36
N TYR A 27 17.85 8.05 -13.06
CA TYR A 27 17.44 9.25 -12.31
C TYR A 27 18.43 9.67 -11.24
N ARG A 28 19.60 9.01 -11.19
CA ARG A 28 20.56 9.18 -10.10
C ARG A 28 20.96 10.63 -9.87
N ASP A 29 21.33 11.34 -10.92
CA ASP A 29 21.93 12.68 -10.78
C ASP A 29 20.88 13.70 -10.37
N GLU A 30 19.69 13.65 -10.95
CA GLU A 30 18.52 14.45 -10.55
C GLU A 30 18.14 14.19 -9.09
N LEU A 31 17.92 12.92 -8.73
CA LEU A 31 17.49 12.54 -7.39
C LEU A 31 18.56 12.84 -6.32
N ALA A 32 19.84 12.67 -6.65
CA ALA A 32 20.91 13.01 -5.73
C ALA A 32 20.97 14.52 -5.43
N ALA A 33 20.70 15.36 -6.44
CA ALA A 33 20.60 16.81 -6.24
C ALA A 33 19.41 17.19 -5.37
N LEU A 34 18.21 16.65 -5.68
CA LEU A 34 16.98 16.91 -4.93
C LEU A 34 17.09 16.44 -3.48
N VAL A 35 17.64 15.24 -3.24
CA VAL A 35 17.84 14.72 -1.89
C VAL A 35 18.83 15.57 -1.09
N ARG A 36 19.89 16.09 -1.71
CA ARG A 36 20.81 17.02 -1.02
C ARG A 36 20.09 18.28 -0.57
N GLN A 37 19.27 18.88 -1.45
CA GLN A 37 18.46 20.06 -1.11
C GLN A 37 17.51 19.75 0.04
N PHE A 38 16.80 18.63 -0.02
CA PHE A 38 15.87 18.19 1.03
C PHE A 38 16.57 17.99 2.39
N ILE A 39 17.76 17.38 2.42
CA ILE A 39 18.49 17.15 3.68
C ILE A 39 18.95 18.47 4.32
N ILE A 40 19.30 19.47 3.50
CA ILE A 40 19.75 20.78 3.98
C ILE A 40 18.57 21.64 4.45
N ALA A 41 17.46 21.64 3.72
CA ALA A 41 16.32 22.51 3.94
C ALA A 41 14.98 21.79 3.69
N PRO A 42 14.61 20.82 4.54
CA PRO A 42 13.37 20.04 4.35
C PRO A 42 12.10 20.90 4.37
N GLU A 43 12.12 22.02 5.08
CA GLU A 43 11.02 22.97 5.19
C GLU A 43 10.70 23.72 3.88
N GLN A 44 11.59 23.68 2.90
CA GLN A 44 11.37 24.30 1.57
C GLN A 44 10.54 23.39 0.64
N HIS A 45 10.29 22.16 1.05
CA HIS A 45 9.55 21.19 0.25
C HIS A 45 8.09 21.07 0.72
N ALA A 46 7.16 21.00 -0.22
CA ALA A 46 5.75 20.81 0.09
C ALA A 46 5.50 19.45 0.75
N THR A 47 4.72 19.45 1.83
CA THR A 47 4.28 18.22 2.50
C THR A 47 3.03 17.68 1.83
N LEU A 48 3.00 16.39 1.57
CA LEU A 48 1.86 15.69 0.95
C LEU A 48 0.94 15.01 1.97
N ASP A 49 1.37 14.95 3.24
CA ASP A 49 0.60 14.36 4.33
C ASP A 49 0.78 15.20 5.61
N VAL A 50 -0.06 14.96 6.62
CA VAL A 50 0.06 15.64 7.91
C VAL A 50 1.40 15.27 8.54
N PRO A 51 2.28 16.24 8.85
CA PRO A 51 3.59 15.94 9.39
C PRO A 51 3.52 15.26 10.76
N GLU A 52 4.18 14.13 10.88
CA GLU A 52 4.41 13.48 12.18
C GLU A 52 5.86 13.71 12.63
N PRO A 53 6.16 13.69 13.94
CA PRO A 53 7.51 14.00 14.45
C PRO A 53 8.64 13.12 13.89
N ASN A 54 8.32 11.92 13.43
CA ASN A 54 9.28 10.94 12.94
C ASN A 54 8.96 10.39 11.54
N ARG A 55 7.94 10.94 10.87
CA ARG A 55 7.52 10.53 9.52
C ARG A 55 7.12 11.77 8.73
N GLY A 56 7.36 11.71 7.44
CA GLY A 56 6.89 12.75 6.52
C GLY A 56 6.84 12.25 5.10
N VAL A 57 5.96 12.85 4.32
CA VAL A 57 5.82 12.63 2.89
C VAL A 57 5.95 13.98 2.21
N PHE A 58 6.93 14.12 1.33
CA PHE A 58 7.30 15.38 0.70
C PHE A 58 7.26 15.28 -0.81
N LEU A 59 6.90 16.38 -1.45
CA LEU A 59 7.04 16.56 -2.88
C LEU A 59 8.43 17.14 -3.18
N LEU A 60 9.20 16.44 -4.00
CA LEU A 60 10.43 16.99 -4.56
C LEU A 60 10.18 17.38 -6.01
N GLU A 61 10.43 18.64 -6.35
CA GLU A 61 10.22 19.21 -7.67
C GLU A 61 11.56 19.41 -8.39
N GLY A 62 11.75 18.68 -9.50
CA GLY A 62 12.90 18.76 -10.39
C GLY A 62 12.43 18.79 -11.84
N GLU A 63 13.17 18.14 -12.74
CA GLU A 63 12.69 17.88 -14.11
C GLU A 63 11.40 17.06 -14.08
N ARG A 64 11.26 16.25 -13.06
CA ARG A 64 10.06 15.46 -12.74
C ARG A 64 9.69 15.69 -11.28
N LYS A 65 8.44 15.36 -10.95
CA LYS A 65 7.97 15.36 -9.57
C LYS A 65 8.19 13.99 -8.94
N TRP A 66 8.68 14.00 -7.71
CA TRP A 66 8.97 12.80 -6.93
C TRP A 66 8.35 12.89 -5.55
N VAL A 67 7.96 11.75 -5.01
CA VAL A 67 7.58 11.62 -3.61
C VAL A 67 8.77 11.14 -2.82
N LEU A 68 9.14 11.86 -1.77
CA LEU A 68 10.09 11.39 -0.77
C LEU A 68 9.34 11.08 0.52
N LYS A 69 9.35 9.82 0.90
CA LYS A 69 8.89 9.38 2.22
C LYS A 69 10.08 9.29 3.16
N TYR A 70 9.92 9.80 4.38
CA TYR A 70 10.93 9.79 5.43
C TYR A 70 10.39 9.13 6.69
N ASN A 71 11.19 8.27 7.32
CA ASN A 71 10.86 7.62 8.58
C ASN A 71 12.10 7.57 9.49
N ARG A 72 11.97 8.09 10.72
CA ARG A 72 12.98 8.01 11.76
C ARG A 72 12.62 6.92 12.76
N LEU A 73 13.59 6.08 13.10
CA LEU A 73 13.46 4.99 14.06
C LEU A 73 14.15 5.37 15.39
N PRO A 74 13.53 6.20 16.26
CA PRO A 74 14.21 6.78 17.42
C PRO A 74 14.50 5.75 18.50
N HIS A 75 13.71 4.68 18.62
CA HIS A 75 13.82 3.69 19.69
C HIS A 75 14.54 2.43 19.24
N TRP A 76 15.51 1.97 20.04
CA TRP A 76 16.29 0.77 19.74
C TRP A 76 15.43 -0.49 19.51
N LYS A 77 14.27 -0.61 20.19
CA LYS A 77 13.32 -1.72 19.97
C LYS A 77 12.77 -1.73 18.55
N LYS A 78 12.41 -0.56 17.99
CA LYS A 78 11.97 -0.44 16.60
C LYS A 78 13.11 -0.76 15.62
N GLN A 79 14.33 -0.31 15.93
CA GLN A 79 15.52 -0.60 15.11
C GLN A 79 15.84 -2.09 15.10
N LEU A 80 15.73 -2.77 16.26
CA LEU A 80 15.92 -4.22 16.36
C LEU A 80 14.82 -5.00 15.60
N GLN A 81 13.56 -4.58 15.72
CA GLN A 81 12.45 -5.20 14.99
C GLN A 81 12.64 -5.09 13.47
N ASN A 82 13.09 -3.92 12.99
CA ASN A 82 13.44 -3.72 11.59
C ASN A 82 14.60 -4.62 11.16
N TYR A 83 15.68 -4.66 11.96
CA TYR A 83 16.86 -5.50 11.70
C TYR A 83 16.53 -6.99 11.59
N LEU A 84 15.68 -7.49 12.49
CA LEU A 84 15.22 -8.89 12.50
C LEU A 84 14.12 -9.18 11.47
N GLY A 85 13.61 -8.16 10.78
CA GLY A 85 12.50 -8.31 9.85
C GLY A 85 11.17 -8.68 10.50
N LEU A 86 11.04 -8.56 11.83
CA LEU A 86 9.85 -8.94 12.59
C LEU A 86 8.61 -8.13 12.19
N LYS A 87 8.79 -6.91 11.70
CA LYS A 87 7.71 -6.07 11.20
C LYS A 87 6.96 -6.70 10.03
N ARG A 88 7.64 -7.47 9.18
CA ARG A 88 7.02 -8.20 8.06
C ARG A 88 6.04 -9.25 8.56
N VAL A 89 6.38 -9.94 9.65
CA VAL A 89 5.54 -11.00 10.23
C VAL A 89 4.38 -10.43 11.01
N SER A 90 4.57 -9.32 11.71
CA SER A 90 3.56 -8.69 12.58
C SER A 90 2.68 -7.66 11.88
N GLY A 91 2.92 -7.37 10.60
CA GLY A 91 2.19 -6.33 9.85
C GLY A 91 2.49 -4.91 10.33
N LEU A 92 3.61 -4.68 10.99
CA LEU A 92 4.09 -3.35 11.34
C LEU A 92 4.73 -2.67 10.13
N HIS A 93 4.62 -1.35 10.07
CA HIS A 93 4.97 -0.55 8.91
C HIS A 93 6.33 0.08 9.05
N ASP A 94 7.12 0.05 7.97
CA ASP A 94 8.29 0.88 7.73
C ASP A 94 8.54 1.03 6.22
N LEU A 95 9.39 1.98 5.85
CA LEU A 95 9.69 2.24 4.45
C LEU A 95 10.50 1.10 3.80
N THR A 96 11.25 0.34 4.58
CA THR A 96 11.91 -0.88 4.09
C THR A 96 10.88 -1.89 3.59
N ASN A 97 9.76 -2.10 4.31
CA ASN A 97 8.70 -2.98 3.86
C ASN A 97 8.02 -2.46 2.59
N GLU A 98 7.71 -1.16 2.54
CA GLU A 98 7.14 -0.56 1.34
C GLU A 98 8.07 -0.68 0.14
N PHE A 99 9.37 -0.43 0.32
CA PHE A 99 10.38 -0.62 -0.72
C PHE A 99 10.40 -2.06 -1.26
N ILE A 100 10.39 -3.06 -0.36
CA ILE A 100 10.36 -4.48 -0.71
C ILE A 100 9.09 -4.81 -1.47
N ASN A 101 7.95 -4.37 -0.95
CA ASN A 101 6.65 -4.65 -1.53
C ASN A 101 6.52 -4.05 -2.93
N LEU A 102 6.83 -2.77 -3.08
CA LEU A 102 6.82 -2.10 -4.37
C LEU A 102 7.82 -2.68 -5.36
N SER A 103 9.03 -3.04 -4.91
CA SER A 103 10.03 -3.68 -5.79
C SER A 103 9.55 -5.02 -6.33
N ALA A 104 8.77 -5.78 -5.56
CA ALA A 104 8.19 -7.05 -5.99
C ALA A 104 6.99 -6.87 -6.94
N VAL A 105 6.21 -5.80 -6.78
CA VAL A 105 4.98 -5.54 -7.54
C VAL A 105 5.24 -4.70 -8.80
N SER A 106 6.13 -3.71 -8.74
CA SER A 106 6.37 -2.74 -9.83
C SER A 106 6.81 -3.34 -11.16
N SER A 107 7.35 -4.56 -11.15
CA SER A 107 7.66 -5.32 -12.36
C SER A 107 6.44 -5.99 -13.01
N ARG A 108 5.31 -6.03 -12.32
CA ARG A 108 4.09 -6.75 -12.72
C ARG A 108 2.93 -5.81 -13.06
N SER A 109 2.86 -4.66 -12.39
CA SER A 109 1.73 -3.74 -12.49
C SER A 109 2.17 -2.34 -12.88
N ILE A 110 1.45 -1.73 -13.82
CA ILE A 110 1.59 -0.31 -14.18
C ILE A 110 0.81 0.61 -13.22
N ASN A 111 -0.01 0.03 -12.35
CA ASN A 111 -0.93 0.76 -11.46
C ASN A 111 -0.31 1.11 -10.11
N VAL A 112 1.02 1.03 -9.98
CA VAL A 112 1.75 1.31 -8.75
C VAL A 112 2.84 2.36 -8.97
N PRO A 113 3.27 3.11 -7.94
CA PRO A 113 4.36 4.07 -8.07
C PRO A 113 5.67 3.37 -8.45
N ARG A 114 6.40 3.98 -9.38
CA ARG A 114 7.76 3.54 -9.68
C ARG A 114 8.65 3.81 -8.49
N VAL A 115 9.39 2.80 -8.05
CA VAL A 115 10.48 2.98 -7.09
C VAL A 115 11.68 3.60 -7.79
N ALA A 116 12.07 4.79 -7.36
CA ALA A 116 13.21 5.53 -7.94
C ALA A 116 14.46 5.47 -7.06
N GLY A 117 14.31 5.16 -5.79
CA GLY A 117 15.44 4.97 -4.89
C GLY A 117 15.04 4.65 -3.46
N PHE A 118 16.03 4.20 -2.70
CA PHE A 118 15.91 3.93 -1.28
C PHE A 118 17.16 4.44 -0.56
N GLY A 119 16.98 5.07 0.58
CA GLY A 119 18.08 5.59 1.38
C GLY A 119 17.95 5.24 2.85
N TYR A 120 19.07 5.21 3.55
CA TYR A 120 19.07 4.96 4.99
C TYR A 120 20.29 5.57 5.69
N ARG A 121 20.10 5.86 6.99
CA ARG A 121 21.19 6.09 7.92
C ARG A 121 21.35 4.87 8.83
N ALA A 122 22.50 4.22 8.77
CA ALA A 122 22.80 3.09 9.64
C ALA A 122 23.80 3.47 10.74
N ARG A 123 23.59 2.91 11.94
CA ARG A 123 24.63 2.73 12.95
C ARG A 123 24.67 1.24 13.24
N PHE A 124 25.69 0.60 12.67
CA PHE A 124 25.79 -0.87 12.66
C PHE A 124 25.38 -1.49 14.00
N PRO A 125 24.52 -2.50 14.01
CA PRO A 125 23.85 -3.14 12.86
C PRO A 125 22.48 -2.54 12.48
N PHE A 126 22.07 -1.43 13.09
CA PHE A 126 20.71 -0.91 13.01
C PHE A 126 20.55 0.25 12.04
N ILE A 127 19.41 0.28 11.36
CA ILE A 127 18.93 1.43 10.60
C ILE A 127 18.25 2.40 11.56
N LYS A 128 18.58 3.68 11.47
CA LYS A 128 18.00 4.77 12.28
C LYS A 128 17.03 5.65 11.51
N GLU A 129 17.27 5.81 10.22
CA GLU A 129 16.47 6.63 9.33
C GLU A 129 16.31 5.89 8.01
N GLU A 130 15.14 5.99 7.42
CA GLU A 130 14.77 5.38 6.15
C GLU A 130 14.20 6.46 5.25
N TYR A 131 14.49 6.36 3.96
CA TYR A 131 14.01 7.22 2.90
C TYR A 131 13.55 6.36 1.73
N LEU A 132 12.40 6.68 1.15
CA LEU A 132 11.88 6.01 -0.03
C LEU A 132 11.53 7.07 -1.07
N LEU A 133 12.05 6.91 -2.28
CA LEU A 133 11.83 7.80 -3.41
C LEU A 133 10.94 7.11 -4.43
N LEU A 134 9.80 7.74 -4.72
CA LEU A 134 8.77 7.22 -5.61
C LEU A 134 8.42 8.24 -6.70
N GLY A 135 8.02 7.73 -7.86
CA GLY A 135 7.42 8.59 -8.88
C GLY A 135 6.12 9.21 -8.38
N PHE A 136 5.94 10.51 -8.61
CA PHE A 136 4.70 11.22 -8.27
C PHE A 136 3.66 11.03 -9.38
N PHE A 137 2.42 10.80 -9.00
CA PHE A 137 1.28 10.77 -9.91
C PHE A 137 0.69 12.18 -10.02
N ASP A 138 1.16 12.95 -11.02
CA ASP A 138 0.68 14.31 -11.25
C ASP A 138 -0.78 14.32 -11.74
N GLN A 139 -1.53 15.35 -11.38
CA GLN A 139 -2.93 15.55 -11.77
C GLN A 139 -3.89 14.40 -11.36
N HIS A 140 -3.52 13.62 -10.32
CA HIS A 140 -4.40 12.61 -9.77
C HIS A 140 -5.12 13.14 -8.54
N CYS A 141 -6.37 12.68 -8.31
CA CYS A 141 -7.08 12.89 -7.06
C CYS A 141 -7.37 11.53 -6.39
N SER A 142 -7.56 11.50 -5.08
CA SER A 142 -7.92 10.25 -4.42
C SER A 142 -9.40 9.90 -4.64
N VAL A 143 -9.72 8.61 -4.57
CA VAL A 143 -11.11 8.13 -4.53
C VAL A 143 -11.87 8.74 -3.34
N ASP A 144 -11.17 8.95 -2.21
CA ASP A 144 -11.75 9.61 -1.03
C ASP A 144 -12.18 11.06 -1.33
N ASP A 145 -11.29 11.86 -1.91
CA ASP A 145 -11.58 13.25 -2.26
C ASP A 145 -12.71 13.34 -3.29
N ARG A 146 -12.70 12.43 -4.27
CA ARG A 146 -13.75 12.36 -5.28
C ARG A 146 -15.12 12.06 -4.68
N LEU A 147 -15.20 11.06 -3.78
CA LEU A 147 -16.45 10.70 -3.13
C LEU A 147 -16.90 11.72 -2.07
N ILE A 148 -15.99 12.49 -1.47
CA ILE A 148 -16.35 13.62 -0.62
C ILE A 148 -16.99 14.74 -1.45
N ALA A 149 -16.42 15.04 -2.63
CA ALA A 149 -16.93 16.09 -3.51
C ALA A 149 -18.24 15.70 -4.21
N CYS A 150 -18.35 14.44 -4.63
CA CYS A 150 -19.47 13.91 -5.42
C CYS A 150 -19.84 12.48 -4.95
N PRO A 151 -20.60 12.31 -3.86
CA PRO A 151 -20.97 10.98 -3.35
C PRO A 151 -21.73 10.11 -4.36
N GLU A 152 -22.49 10.73 -5.27
CA GLU A 152 -23.22 10.07 -6.35
C GLU A 152 -22.34 9.32 -7.33
N ASP A 153 -21.06 9.71 -7.45
CA ASP A 153 -20.08 9.01 -8.28
C ASP A 153 -19.76 7.60 -7.76
N SER A 154 -20.14 7.28 -6.52
CA SER A 154 -19.93 5.96 -5.92
C SER A 154 -20.45 4.82 -6.82
N ARG A 155 -21.60 5.00 -7.47
CA ARG A 155 -22.22 3.99 -8.35
C ARG A 155 -21.37 3.65 -9.57
N ASN A 156 -20.60 4.62 -10.09
CA ASN A 156 -19.74 4.45 -11.26
C ASN A 156 -18.31 4.10 -10.88
N LEU A 157 -17.84 4.59 -9.74
CA LEU A 157 -16.45 4.45 -9.30
C LEU A 157 -16.20 3.11 -8.58
N LEU A 158 -17.13 2.63 -7.76
CA LEU A 158 -16.97 1.39 -7.01
C LEU A 158 -16.74 0.15 -7.90
N PRO A 159 -17.47 -0.06 -9.01
CA PRO A 159 -17.14 -1.16 -9.93
C PRO A 159 -15.72 -1.09 -10.50
N GLN A 160 -15.19 0.11 -10.74
CA GLN A 160 -13.80 0.28 -11.18
C GLN A 160 -12.80 -0.10 -10.08
N VAL A 161 -13.11 0.24 -8.82
CA VAL A 161 -12.30 -0.17 -7.66
C VAL A 161 -12.33 -1.70 -7.50
N PHE A 162 -13.46 -2.35 -7.75
CA PHE A 162 -13.55 -3.82 -7.70
C PHE A 162 -12.71 -4.47 -8.79
N ARG A 163 -12.70 -3.91 -10.01
CA ARG A 163 -11.77 -4.36 -11.08
C ARG A 163 -10.30 -4.17 -10.71
N LEU A 164 -9.97 -3.07 -10.03
CA LEU A 164 -8.61 -2.84 -9.53
C LEU A 164 -8.23 -3.90 -8.49
N PHE A 165 -9.14 -4.29 -7.58
CA PHE A 165 -8.89 -5.37 -6.63
C PHE A 165 -8.68 -6.71 -7.35
N GLU A 166 -9.52 -7.01 -8.33
CA GLU A 166 -9.40 -8.20 -9.16
C GLU A 166 -8.06 -8.25 -9.91
N GLN A 167 -7.69 -7.16 -10.57
CA GLN A 167 -6.41 -7.05 -11.27
C GLN A 167 -5.24 -7.29 -10.30
N MET A 168 -5.26 -6.68 -9.14
CA MET A 168 -4.25 -6.85 -8.10
C MET A 168 -4.13 -8.32 -7.66
N LEU A 169 -5.25 -9.00 -7.45
CA LEU A 169 -5.28 -10.42 -7.07
C LEU A 169 -4.76 -11.30 -8.21
N SER A 170 -5.12 -11.03 -9.46
CA SER A 170 -4.65 -11.77 -10.64
C SER A 170 -3.15 -11.58 -10.88
N GLU A 171 -2.60 -10.42 -10.55
CA GLU A 171 -1.16 -10.14 -10.54
C GLU A 171 -0.42 -10.80 -9.34
N GLY A 172 -1.14 -11.46 -8.44
CA GLY A 172 -0.58 -12.27 -7.37
C GLY A 172 -0.23 -11.51 -6.10
N TYR A 173 -0.85 -10.37 -5.82
CA TYR A 173 -0.66 -9.66 -4.56
C TYR A 173 -1.97 -9.14 -3.95
N VAL A 174 -1.94 -8.90 -2.64
CA VAL A 174 -3.07 -8.34 -1.88
C VAL A 174 -2.61 -7.09 -1.14
N HIS A 175 -3.22 -5.95 -1.45
CA HIS A 175 -3.06 -4.74 -0.65
C HIS A 175 -3.96 -4.82 0.58
N MET A 176 -3.37 -4.88 1.79
CA MET A 176 -4.15 -5.16 3.01
C MET A 176 -4.76 -3.91 3.64
N ASP A 177 -4.50 -2.75 3.10
CA ASP A 177 -5.04 -1.47 3.56
C ASP A 177 -5.50 -0.59 2.37
N PRO A 178 -6.50 -1.06 1.58
CA PRO A 178 -6.96 -0.40 0.38
C PRO A 178 -7.83 0.83 0.72
N HIS A 179 -7.28 1.76 1.52
CA HIS A 179 -7.99 2.99 1.88
C HIS A 179 -8.33 3.79 0.60
N PRO A 180 -9.51 4.42 0.47
CA PRO A 180 -9.84 5.25 -0.69
C PRO A 180 -8.83 6.38 -0.96
N LYS A 181 -8.10 6.87 0.06
CA LYS A 181 -6.97 7.80 -0.11
C LYS A 181 -5.76 7.16 -0.77
N ASN A 182 -5.64 5.83 -0.70
CA ASN A 182 -4.56 5.06 -1.31
C ASN A 182 -4.90 4.60 -2.73
N ILE A 183 -6.08 4.95 -3.23
CA ILE A 183 -6.53 4.71 -4.60
C ILE A 183 -6.65 6.06 -5.30
N LEU A 184 -5.80 6.31 -6.26
CA LEU A 184 -5.76 7.55 -7.04
C LEU A 184 -6.46 7.37 -8.37
N ILE A 185 -7.17 8.42 -8.82
CA ILE A 185 -7.84 8.51 -10.11
C ILE A 185 -7.00 9.40 -11.00
N GLY A 186 -6.53 8.86 -12.13
CA GLY A 186 -5.78 9.62 -13.12
C GLY A 186 -6.67 10.50 -14.00
N PRO A 187 -6.08 11.43 -14.76
CA PRO A 187 -6.80 12.27 -15.69
C PRO A 187 -7.47 11.48 -16.83
N ASP A 188 -6.99 10.26 -17.09
CA ASP A 188 -7.55 9.29 -18.04
C ASP A 188 -8.63 8.39 -17.42
N GLY A 189 -8.97 8.60 -16.14
CA GLY A 189 -9.89 7.77 -15.37
C GLY A 189 -9.28 6.46 -14.85
N SER A 190 -8.01 6.16 -15.15
CA SER A 190 -7.35 4.96 -14.65
C SER A 190 -7.12 5.04 -13.15
N LEU A 191 -7.26 3.90 -12.44
CA LEU A 191 -6.99 3.81 -11.01
C LEU A 191 -5.56 3.36 -10.74
N ARG A 192 -4.97 3.95 -9.68
CA ARG A 192 -3.62 3.65 -9.21
C ARG A 192 -3.61 3.39 -7.71
N LEU A 193 -2.76 2.46 -7.28
CA LEU A 193 -2.58 2.15 -5.86
C LEU A 193 -1.30 2.79 -5.35
N ILE A 194 -1.37 3.34 -4.12
CA ILE A 194 -0.21 3.86 -3.39
C ILE A 194 -0.19 3.26 -1.97
N ASP A 195 0.89 3.49 -1.23
CA ASP A 195 1.09 3.07 0.17
C ASP A 195 1.14 1.54 0.36
N PHE A 196 2.18 0.94 -0.17
CA PHE A 196 2.42 -0.52 -0.13
C PHE A 196 3.09 -1.01 1.17
N GLU A 197 2.99 -0.28 2.27
CA GLU A 197 3.52 -0.73 3.56
C GLU A 197 2.91 -2.09 3.99
N CYS A 198 1.62 -2.31 3.68
CA CYS A 198 0.87 -3.53 3.98
C CYS A 198 0.45 -4.27 2.72
N CYS A 199 1.27 -5.22 2.29
CA CYS A 199 1.00 -6.02 1.11
C CYS A 199 1.43 -7.48 1.31
N ALA A 200 0.68 -8.44 0.74
CA ALA A 200 1.08 -9.83 0.58
C ALA A 200 1.38 -10.11 -0.89
N HIS A 201 2.44 -10.89 -1.16
CA HIS A 201 2.92 -11.21 -2.51
C HIS A 201 2.47 -12.56 -3.03
N SER A 202 1.58 -13.23 -2.31
CA SER A 202 0.94 -14.48 -2.75
C SER A 202 -0.52 -14.44 -2.38
N VAL A 203 -1.37 -14.59 -3.39
CA VAL A 203 -2.80 -14.81 -3.19
C VAL A 203 -3.00 -16.28 -2.86
N ILE A 204 -3.40 -16.59 -1.63
CA ILE A 204 -3.61 -17.97 -1.17
C ILE A 204 -4.90 -18.52 -1.76
N ASP A 205 -5.95 -17.70 -1.69
CA ASP A 205 -7.27 -17.99 -2.21
C ASP A 205 -7.83 -16.69 -2.74
N HIS A 206 -8.15 -16.68 -4.02
CA HIS A 206 -8.61 -15.52 -4.75
C HIS A 206 -9.97 -15.04 -4.23
N ASP A 207 -10.95 -15.93 -4.14
CA ASP A 207 -12.33 -15.59 -3.80
C ASP A 207 -12.46 -15.15 -2.35
N PHE A 208 -11.68 -15.78 -1.46
CA PHE A 208 -11.51 -15.32 -0.09
C PHE A 208 -10.95 -13.89 -0.03
N SER A 209 -9.90 -13.63 -0.81
CA SER A 209 -9.22 -12.33 -0.81
C SER A 209 -10.09 -11.23 -1.40
N LEU A 210 -10.86 -11.54 -2.44
CA LEU A 210 -11.82 -10.60 -3.03
C LEU A 210 -12.96 -10.29 -2.05
N GLY A 211 -13.51 -11.32 -1.39
CA GLY A 211 -14.52 -11.14 -0.34
C GLY A 211 -14.02 -10.28 0.82
N PHE A 212 -12.77 -10.51 1.25
CA PHE A 212 -12.10 -9.64 2.23
C PHE A 212 -12.02 -8.20 1.76
N LEU A 213 -11.45 -7.96 0.57
CA LEU A 213 -11.23 -6.60 0.05
C LEU A 213 -12.54 -5.83 -0.06
N MET A 214 -13.57 -6.41 -0.68
CA MET A 214 -14.85 -5.74 -0.88
C MET A 214 -15.58 -5.48 0.45
N GLY A 215 -15.65 -6.46 1.35
CA GLY A 215 -16.30 -6.29 2.65
C GLY A 215 -15.57 -5.30 3.55
N TYR A 216 -14.24 -5.42 3.64
CA TYR A 216 -13.39 -4.53 4.43
C TYR A 216 -13.43 -3.08 3.92
N PHE A 217 -13.40 -2.89 2.59
CA PHE A 217 -13.48 -1.58 1.96
C PHE A 217 -14.76 -0.85 2.32
N TYR A 218 -15.91 -1.53 2.27
CA TYR A 218 -17.18 -0.96 2.71
C TYR A 218 -17.14 -0.58 4.18
N HIS A 219 -16.84 -1.57 5.05
CA HIS A 219 -16.97 -1.41 6.51
C HIS A 219 -16.16 -0.23 7.05
N TYR A 220 -14.94 -0.06 6.57
CA TYR A 220 -14.03 0.94 7.13
C TYR A 220 -14.21 2.32 6.50
N TRP A 221 -14.61 2.41 5.21
CA TRP A 221 -14.52 3.69 4.51
C TRP A 221 -15.77 4.06 3.71
N ILE A 222 -16.38 3.12 2.98
CA ILE A 222 -17.38 3.44 1.97
C ILE A 222 -18.78 3.62 2.53
N LYS A 223 -19.09 3.03 3.68
CA LYS A 223 -20.42 3.12 4.34
C LYS A 223 -20.90 4.55 4.63
N ARG A 224 -20.00 5.54 4.60
CA ARG A 224 -20.35 6.96 4.76
C ARG A 224 -20.86 7.61 3.47
N PHE A 225 -20.67 6.98 2.32
CA PHE A 225 -21.00 7.51 1.01
C PHE A 225 -22.18 6.77 0.35
N ILE A 226 -22.40 5.52 0.70
CA ILE A 226 -23.44 4.69 0.10
C ILE A 226 -24.08 3.75 1.15
N ALA A 227 -25.39 3.58 1.07
CA ALA A 227 -26.12 2.65 1.95
C ALA A 227 -25.70 1.20 1.69
N LEU A 228 -25.82 0.34 2.71
CA LEU A 228 -25.39 -1.05 2.64
C LEU A 228 -26.09 -1.83 1.52
N GLU A 229 -27.42 -1.63 1.38
CA GLU A 229 -28.20 -2.33 0.36
C GLU A 229 -27.82 -1.93 -1.06
N ASP A 230 -27.54 -0.64 -1.28
CA ASP A 230 -27.04 -0.14 -2.57
C ASP A 230 -25.65 -0.71 -2.88
N TYR A 231 -24.78 -0.78 -1.86
CA TYR A 231 -23.43 -1.37 -2.00
C TYR A 231 -23.53 -2.86 -2.35
N ARG A 232 -24.38 -3.62 -1.65
CA ARG A 232 -24.62 -5.04 -1.95
C ARG A 232 -25.12 -5.23 -3.38
N THR A 233 -26.06 -4.39 -3.81
CA THR A 233 -26.60 -4.43 -5.18
C THR A 233 -25.49 -4.19 -6.23
N LEU A 234 -24.60 -3.24 -5.96
CA LEU A 234 -23.43 -2.99 -6.85
C LEU A 234 -22.48 -4.18 -6.87
N CYS A 235 -22.18 -4.76 -5.71
CA CYS A 235 -21.33 -5.94 -5.60
C CYS A 235 -21.93 -7.13 -6.37
N GLU A 236 -23.23 -7.43 -6.16
CA GLU A 236 -23.91 -8.53 -6.84
C GLU A 236 -23.92 -8.35 -8.36
N ARG A 237 -24.15 -7.13 -8.84
CA ARG A 237 -24.07 -6.84 -10.28
C ARG A 237 -22.66 -7.11 -10.79
N TYR A 238 -21.65 -6.56 -10.15
CA TYR A 238 -20.26 -6.75 -10.53
C TYR A 238 -19.87 -8.23 -10.58
N LEU A 239 -20.20 -8.98 -9.52
CA LEU A 239 -19.87 -10.41 -9.43
C LEU A 239 -20.55 -11.22 -10.53
N ARG A 240 -21.83 -10.97 -10.80
CA ARG A 240 -22.59 -11.64 -11.85
C ARG A 240 -22.02 -11.35 -13.24
N ASP A 241 -21.68 -10.08 -13.51
CA ASP A 241 -21.34 -9.62 -14.84
C ASP A 241 -19.83 -9.86 -15.18
N GLU A 242 -18.95 -9.80 -14.17
CA GLU A 242 -17.49 -9.84 -14.37
C GLU A 242 -16.80 -11.03 -13.68
N GLN A 243 -17.45 -11.74 -12.75
CA GLN A 243 -16.88 -12.86 -11.99
C GLN A 243 -17.75 -14.12 -12.04
N PRO A 244 -18.09 -14.64 -13.24
CA PRO A 244 -19.04 -15.76 -13.36
C PRO A 244 -18.52 -17.07 -12.75
N ASN A 245 -17.21 -17.22 -12.57
CA ASN A 245 -16.57 -18.43 -12.03
C ASN A 245 -16.23 -18.33 -10.53
N LEU A 246 -16.67 -17.23 -9.86
CA LEU A 246 -16.41 -17.04 -8.44
C LEU A 246 -17.08 -18.11 -7.59
N GLU A 247 -16.33 -18.71 -6.66
CA GLU A 247 -16.87 -19.68 -5.70
C GLU A 247 -17.61 -18.95 -4.57
N ARG A 248 -18.92 -18.75 -4.75
CA ARG A 248 -19.78 -18.03 -3.80
C ARG A 248 -19.72 -18.61 -2.38
N ALA A 249 -19.58 -19.94 -2.25
CA ALA A 249 -19.44 -20.60 -0.96
C ALA A 249 -18.17 -20.17 -0.18
N VAL A 250 -17.15 -19.65 -0.88
CA VAL A 250 -15.95 -19.07 -0.28
C VAL A 250 -16.09 -17.57 -0.06
N PHE A 251 -16.55 -16.86 -1.10
CA PHE A 251 -16.65 -15.40 -1.10
C PHE A 251 -17.67 -14.88 -0.07
N ASP A 252 -18.92 -15.36 -0.13
CA ASP A 252 -20.05 -14.77 0.63
C ASP A 252 -19.82 -14.74 2.16
N PRO A 253 -19.38 -15.81 2.82
CA PRO A 253 -19.15 -15.79 4.26
C PRO A 253 -18.05 -14.81 4.66
N VAL A 254 -17.04 -14.63 3.82
CA VAL A 254 -15.93 -13.70 4.06
C VAL A 254 -16.38 -12.26 3.87
N PHE A 255 -17.07 -11.98 2.76
CA PHE A 255 -17.62 -10.68 2.45
C PHE A 255 -18.55 -10.18 3.56
N GLU A 256 -19.56 -10.98 3.95
CA GLU A 256 -20.51 -10.64 5.02
C GLU A 256 -19.81 -10.38 6.36
N ARG A 257 -18.83 -11.18 6.70
CA ARG A 257 -18.07 -11.01 7.94
C ARG A 257 -17.30 -9.70 7.95
N PHE A 258 -16.66 -9.33 6.87
CA PHE A 258 -15.90 -8.09 6.79
C PHE A 258 -16.76 -6.85 6.56
N LEU A 259 -17.99 -6.98 6.08
CA LEU A 259 -18.98 -5.91 6.03
C LEU A 259 -19.36 -5.40 7.42
N THR A 260 -19.36 -6.27 8.42
CA THR A 260 -19.96 -6.00 9.73
C THR A 260 -18.97 -5.99 10.89
N LYS A 261 -17.87 -6.75 10.77
CA LYS A 261 -16.91 -6.95 11.89
C LYS A 261 -15.59 -6.26 11.67
N LYS A 262 -15.11 -5.59 12.72
CA LYS A 262 -13.75 -5.09 12.78
C LYS A 262 -12.79 -6.26 12.95
N VAL A 263 -11.71 -6.24 12.17
CA VAL A 263 -10.64 -7.23 12.26
C VAL A 263 -9.31 -6.53 12.50
N SER A 264 -8.55 -7.00 13.49
CA SER A 264 -7.25 -6.41 13.82
C SER A 264 -6.27 -6.55 12.65
N ARG A 265 -5.30 -5.64 12.57
CA ARG A 265 -4.24 -5.70 11.55
C ARG A 265 -3.50 -7.04 11.59
N THR A 266 -3.17 -7.55 12.77
CA THR A 266 -2.48 -8.84 12.93
C THR A 266 -3.31 -9.99 12.39
N THR A 267 -4.63 -10.00 12.65
CA THR A 267 -5.55 -11.01 12.13
C THR A 267 -5.62 -10.94 10.60
N ARG A 268 -5.78 -9.74 10.02
CA ARG A 268 -5.77 -9.55 8.55
C ARG A 268 -4.52 -10.14 7.93
N TYR A 269 -3.36 -9.78 8.49
CA TYR A 269 -2.08 -10.29 8.01
C TYR A 269 -2.03 -11.82 8.05
N SER A 270 -2.43 -12.41 9.17
CA SER A 270 -2.38 -13.87 9.32
C SER A 270 -3.29 -14.61 8.34
N ILE A 271 -4.53 -14.14 8.12
CA ILE A 271 -5.47 -14.81 7.22
C ILE A 271 -5.16 -14.61 5.73
N LEU A 272 -4.49 -13.52 5.37
CA LEU A 272 -4.11 -13.24 3.99
C LEU A 272 -2.74 -13.79 3.60
N THR A 273 -1.90 -14.17 4.59
CA THR A 273 -0.55 -14.70 4.34
C THR A 273 -0.37 -16.16 4.74
N SER A 274 -1.38 -16.81 5.33
CA SER A 274 -1.29 -18.19 5.82
C SER A 274 -2.53 -19.00 5.50
N ALA A 275 -2.39 -20.01 4.63
CA ALA A 275 -3.47 -20.95 4.27
C ALA A 275 -4.09 -21.62 5.52
N ARG A 276 -3.27 -21.96 6.52
CA ARG A 276 -3.75 -22.56 7.78
C ARG A 276 -4.66 -21.60 8.54
N HIS A 277 -4.27 -20.33 8.68
CA HIS A 277 -5.08 -19.34 9.38
C HIS A 277 -6.35 -19.00 8.60
N GLN A 278 -6.26 -18.94 7.27
CA GLN A 278 -7.41 -18.73 6.40
C GLN A 278 -8.43 -19.87 6.55
N ALA A 279 -7.99 -21.13 6.51
CA ALA A 279 -8.87 -22.28 6.73
C ALA A 279 -9.49 -22.29 8.13
N LYS A 280 -8.74 -21.91 9.18
CA LYS A 280 -9.27 -21.75 10.53
C LYS A 280 -10.32 -20.63 10.60
N PHE A 281 -10.06 -19.50 9.94
CA PHE A 281 -10.98 -18.37 9.89
C PHE A 281 -12.32 -18.74 9.24
N ARG A 282 -12.30 -19.52 8.15
CA ARG A 282 -13.53 -20.03 7.50
C ARG A 282 -14.36 -20.93 8.41
N ARG A 283 -13.70 -21.77 9.22
CA ARG A 283 -14.38 -22.74 10.13
C ARG A 283 -14.84 -22.12 11.43
N ALA A 284 -14.35 -20.94 11.80
CA ALA A 284 -14.72 -20.30 13.05
C ALA A 284 -16.20 -19.90 12.98
N PRO A 285 -17.08 -20.44 13.87
CA PRO A 285 -18.45 -19.97 13.93
C PRO A 285 -18.46 -18.47 14.20
N ASP A 286 -19.52 -17.80 13.74
CA ASP A 286 -19.78 -16.41 14.07
C ASP A 286 -20.08 -16.31 15.58
N THR A 287 -19.04 -16.43 16.40
CA THR A 287 -19.17 -16.11 17.83
C THR A 287 -19.45 -14.62 17.92
N HIS A 288 -20.70 -14.29 18.13
CA HIS A 288 -21.09 -12.96 18.58
C HIS A 288 -20.35 -12.67 19.90
N PRO A 289 -19.68 -11.51 20.04
CA PRO A 289 -19.49 -10.91 21.35
C PRO A 289 -20.82 -10.30 21.80
#